data_38e3c27a6d91eb315d6e7ee38a8d1ec1
#
_entry.id   38e3c27a6d91eb315d6e7ee38a8d1ec1
#
_cell.length_a   1.000
_cell.length_b   1.000
_cell.length_c   1.000
_cell.angle_alpha   90.00
_cell.angle_beta   90.00
_cell.angle_gamma   90.00
#
_symmetry.space_group_name_H-M   'P 1'
#
loop_
_entity.id
_entity.type
_entity.pdbx_description
1 polymer ?
#
loop_
_entity_poly.entity_id
_entity_poly.type
_entity_poly.pdbx_seq_one_letter_code
_entity_poly.pdbx_strand_id
1 'polypeptide(L)'
;MQKVLRKRVLRDLKENLFRYIALAFLIIMGMYVIVSLIGAGYTIIDNGETHDEANKIEDGQFSVFVPLSDDEISQIEDVGTEVEQMFYEDYDVMDGKTLRVFANRKNIDLVECDEGRLAENDDEIVVEKRFSQVNEVSVGDTIQIAGNDFKVTGIGTLSLIHI
;
A
#
# COMPACT_ATOMS: atom_id res chain seq x y z
N MET A 1 -45.14 -7.75 46.96
CA MET A 1 -44.48 -6.50 46.49
C MET A 1 -43.89 -6.58 45.06
N GLN A 2 -43.15 -7.61 44.65
CA GLN A 2 -42.55 -7.70 43.34
C GLN A 2 -43.50 -7.67 42.13
N LYS A 3 -44.68 -8.27 42.19
CA LYS A 3 -45.67 -8.27 41.08
C LYS A 3 -46.23 -6.84 40.77
N VAL A 4 -46.37 -6.01 41.77
CA VAL A 4 -46.90 -4.63 41.62
C VAL A 4 -45.84 -3.73 41.02
N LEU A 5 -44.58 -3.88 41.43
CA LEU A 5 -43.42 -3.18 40.86
C LEU A 5 -43.23 -3.51 39.39
N ARG A 6 -43.28 -4.80 39.00
CA ARG A 6 -43.18 -5.23 37.59
C ARG A 6 -44.30 -4.63 36.71
N LYS A 7 -45.54 -4.59 37.20
CA LYS A 7 -46.65 -3.99 36.44
C LYS A 7 -46.45 -2.49 36.26
N ARG A 8 -45.90 -1.80 37.26
CA ARG A 8 -45.64 -0.35 37.19
C ARG A 8 -44.51 -0.05 36.19
N VAL A 9 -43.42 -0.78 36.24
CA VAL A 9 -42.29 -0.64 35.29
C VAL A 9 -42.74 -0.90 33.86
N LEU A 10 -43.54 -1.96 33.64
CA LEU A 10 -44.04 -2.28 32.29
C LEU A 10 -45.00 -1.22 31.75
N ARG A 11 -45.78 -0.59 32.59
CA ARG A 11 -46.67 0.50 32.19
C ARG A 11 -45.89 1.76 31.85
N ASP A 12 -44.90 2.12 32.68
CA ASP A 12 -44.02 3.26 32.48
C ASP A 12 -43.19 3.11 31.20
N LEU A 13 -42.72 1.88 30.94
CA LEU A 13 -42.03 1.53 29.69
C LEU A 13 -42.92 1.72 28.46
N LYS A 14 -44.20 1.32 28.53
CA LYS A 14 -45.15 1.51 27.43
C LYS A 14 -45.52 2.96 27.19
N GLU A 15 -45.71 3.75 28.24
CA GLU A 15 -46.04 5.17 28.16
C GLU A 15 -44.86 5.98 27.56
N ASN A 16 -43.60 5.56 27.79
CA ASN A 16 -42.41 6.24 27.34
C ASN A 16 -41.60 5.43 26.31
N LEU A 17 -42.24 4.52 25.62
CA LEU A 17 -41.57 3.55 24.70
C LEU A 17 -40.64 4.21 23.67
N PHE A 18 -41.11 5.31 23.06
CA PHE A 18 -40.33 6.05 22.09
C PHE A 18 -38.99 6.60 22.65
N ARG A 19 -39.06 7.12 23.89
CA ARG A 19 -37.88 7.64 24.60
C ARG A 19 -36.87 6.53 24.91
N TYR A 20 -37.31 5.35 25.32
CA TYR A 20 -36.41 4.21 25.59
C TYR A 20 -35.83 3.61 24.31
N ILE A 21 -36.60 3.55 23.23
CA ILE A 21 -36.10 3.12 21.93
C ILE A 21 -35.06 4.11 21.41
N ALA A 22 -35.27 5.41 21.49
CA ALA A 22 -34.32 6.40 21.09
C ALA A 22 -32.99 6.32 21.88
N LEU A 23 -33.11 6.11 23.22
CA LEU A 23 -31.93 5.93 24.06
C LEU A 23 -31.17 4.64 23.73
N ALA A 24 -31.87 3.54 23.52
CA ALA A 24 -31.26 2.26 23.13
C ALA A 24 -30.56 2.39 21.77
N PHE A 25 -31.22 3.07 20.81
CA PHE A 25 -30.61 3.32 19.50
C PHE A 25 -29.35 4.18 19.58
N LEU A 26 -29.36 5.20 20.42
CA LEU A 26 -28.20 6.06 20.65
C LEU A 26 -27.01 5.26 21.25
N ILE A 27 -27.30 4.39 22.23
CA ILE A 27 -26.27 3.52 22.83
C ILE A 27 -25.70 2.55 21.78
N ILE A 28 -26.57 1.89 21.01
CA ILE A 28 -26.14 0.93 19.96
C ILE A 28 -25.29 1.64 18.91
N MET A 29 -25.73 2.82 18.45
CA MET A 29 -24.97 3.63 17.49
C MET A 29 -23.61 4.04 18.04
N GLY A 30 -23.55 4.46 19.30
CA GLY A 30 -22.30 4.83 19.96
C GLY A 30 -21.32 3.64 20.03
N MET A 31 -21.80 2.48 20.46
CA MET A 31 -20.99 1.25 20.50
C MET A 31 -20.52 0.82 19.10
N TYR A 32 -21.41 0.90 18.12
CA TYR A 32 -21.07 0.57 16.73
C TYR A 32 -19.96 1.45 16.18
N VAL A 33 -20.02 2.76 16.39
CA VAL A 33 -18.98 3.70 15.94
C VAL A 33 -17.62 3.38 16.59
N ILE A 34 -17.61 3.12 17.90
CA ILE A 34 -16.38 2.79 18.62
C ILE A 34 -15.76 1.49 18.07
N VAL A 35 -16.56 0.43 17.93
CA VAL A 35 -16.07 -0.87 17.43
C VAL A 35 -15.59 -0.76 15.99
N SER A 36 -16.32 0.00 15.15
CA SER A 36 -15.91 0.22 13.75
C SER A 36 -14.60 1.00 13.64
N LEU A 37 -14.41 2.01 14.49
CA LEU A 37 -13.18 2.81 14.48
C LEU A 37 -11.96 1.98 14.92
N ILE A 38 -12.11 1.18 15.97
CA ILE A 38 -11.07 0.28 16.46
C ILE A 38 -10.76 -0.78 15.39
N GLY A 39 -11.80 -1.40 14.80
CA GLY A 39 -11.63 -2.41 13.75
C GLY A 39 -10.93 -1.86 12.52
N ALA A 40 -11.31 -0.66 12.06
CA ALA A 40 -10.64 0.00 10.95
C ALA A 40 -9.16 0.28 11.25
N GLY A 41 -8.84 0.73 12.48
CA GLY A 41 -7.45 0.95 12.89
C GLY A 41 -6.62 -0.34 12.86
N TYR A 42 -7.13 -1.43 13.40
CA TYR A 42 -6.45 -2.73 13.34
C TYR A 42 -6.26 -3.22 11.90
N THR A 43 -7.28 -3.09 11.04
CA THR A 43 -7.17 -3.52 9.64
C THR A 43 -6.10 -2.74 8.88
N ILE A 44 -5.96 -1.43 9.13
CA ILE A 44 -4.93 -0.62 8.48
C ILE A 44 -3.53 -1.04 8.93
N ILE A 45 -3.32 -1.26 10.23
CA ILE A 45 -2.03 -1.68 10.79
C ILE A 45 -1.66 -3.08 10.27
N ASP A 46 -2.56 -4.04 10.38
CA ASP A 46 -2.34 -5.43 9.98
C ASP A 46 -2.06 -5.57 8.47
N ASN A 47 -2.81 -4.84 7.65
CA ASN A 47 -2.56 -4.81 6.20
C ASN A 47 -1.22 -4.11 5.88
N GLY A 48 -0.84 -3.05 6.62
CA GLY A 48 0.44 -2.39 6.47
C GLY A 48 1.59 -3.35 6.77
N GLU A 49 1.60 -3.97 7.94
CA GLU A 49 2.63 -4.94 8.34
C GLU A 49 2.73 -6.11 7.35
N THR A 50 1.59 -6.66 6.92
CA THR A 50 1.56 -7.77 5.93
C THR A 50 2.14 -7.34 4.57
N HIS A 51 1.84 -6.11 4.14
CA HIS A 51 2.35 -5.56 2.89
C HIS A 51 3.86 -5.31 2.97
N ASP A 52 4.33 -4.75 4.09
CA ASP A 52 5.74 -4.46 4.32
C ASP A 52 6.58 -5.74 4.35
N GLU A 53 6.09 -6.78 5.03
CA GLU A 53 6.74 -8.10 5.07
C GLU A 53 6.73 -8.78 3.69
N ALA A 54 5.60 -8.75 2.97
CA ALA A 54 5.46 -9.40 1.67
C ALA A 54 6.37 -8.78 0.60
N ASN A 55 6.50 -7.45 0.62
CA ASN A 55 7.31 -6.70 -0.34
C ASN A 55 8.70 -6.37 0.18
N LYS A 56 9.05 -6.82 1.39
CA LYS A 56 10.36 -6.59 2.03
C LYS A 56 10.76 -5.11 1.99
N ILE A 57 9.85 -4.26 2.47
CA ILE A 57 10.06 -2.81 2.45
C ILE A 57 11.30 -2.45 3.27
N GLU A 58 12.11 -1.55 2.73
CA GLU A 58 13.35 -1.09 3.34
C GLU A 58 13.11 -0.40 4.69
N ASP A 59 13.97 -0.68 5.68
CA ASP A 59 14.02 0.06 6.95
C ASP A 59 14.63 1.44 6.79
N GLY A 60 15.39 1.66 5.74
CA GLY A 60 16.01 2.93 5.42
C GLY A 60 16.88 2.90 4.19
N GLN A 61 17.12 4.07 3.62
CA GLN A 61 17.95 4.24 2.43
C GLN A 61 18.95 5.38 2.59
N PHE A 62 20.04 5.29 1.86
CA PHE A 62 21.00 6.38 1.71
C PHE A 62 21.47 6.46 0.27
N SER A 63 21.83 7.66 -0.18
CA SER A 63 22.31 7.89 -1.54
C SER A 63 23.81 8.13 -1.55
N VAL A 64 24.49 7.52 -2.54
CA VAL A 64 25.92 7.72 -2.78
C VAL A 64 26.12 8.21 -4.21
N PHE A 65 27.18 8.98 -4.43
CA PHE A 65 27.53 9.49 -5.77
C PHE A 65 28.22 8.46 -6.66
N VAL A 66 28.81 7.43 -6.03
CA VAL A 66 29.48 6.33 -6.72
C VAL A 66 28.93 5.04 -6.15
N PRO A 67 28.57 4.06 -6.98
CA PRO A 67 28.10 2.76 -6.50
C PRO A 67 29.10 2.15 -5.51
N LEU A 68 28.59 1.53 -4.45
CA LEU A 68 29.41 0.83 -3.48
C LEU A 68 30.05 -0.39 -4.12
N SER A 69 31.30 -0.65 -3.74
CA SER A 69 31.97 -1.89 -4.09
C SER A 69 31.46 -3.07 -3.25
N ASP A 70 31.71 -4.29 -3.72
CA ASP A 70 31.31 -5.50 -2.98
C ASP A 70 31.93 -5.56 -1.58
N ASP A 71 33.18 -5.07 -1.41
CA ASP A 71 33.85 -5.01 -0.11
C ASP A 71 33.16 -4.01 0.85
N GLU A 72 32.69 -2.88 0.35
CA GLU A 72 31.97 -1.88 1.15
C GLU A 72 30.57 -2.38 1.54
N ILE A 73 29.89 -3.06 0.63
CA ILE A 73 28.59 -3.73 0.91
C ILE A 73 28.80 -4.76 2.01
N SER A 74 29.79 -5.64 1.86
CA SER A 74 30.07 -6.68 2.86
C SER A 74 30.37 -6.10 4.25
N GLN A 75 31.07 -4.94 4.34
CA GLN A 75 31.31 -4.28 5.61
C GLN A 75 30.04 -3.74 6.27
N ILE A 76 29.05 -3.31 5.48
CA ILE A 76 27.75 -2.88 5.98
C ILE A 76 26.95 -4.09 6.43
N GLU A 77 26.97 -5.18 5.68
CA GLU A 77 26.27 -6.42 6.02
C GLU A 77 26.84 -7.13 7.26
N ASP A 78 28.12 -6.94 7.57
CA ASP A 78 28.77 -7.49 8.78
C ASP A 78 28.14 -6.99 10.10
N VAL A 79 27.39 -5.87 10.07
CA VAL A 79 26.65 -5.39 11.24
C VAL A 79 25.23 -6.00 11.34
N GLY A 80 24.88 -6.93 10.45
CA GLY A 80 23.62 -7.67 10.49
C GLY A 80 22.49 -7.02 9.68
N THR A 81 22.83 -6.20 8.69
CA THR A 81 21.89 -5.59 7.74
C THR A 81 21.95 -6.31 6.40
N GLU A 82 20.86 -6.31 5.63
CA GLU A 82 20.85 -6.71 4.21
C GLU A 82 20.88 -5.44 3.37
N VAL A 83 21.70 -5.41 2.31
CA VAL A 83 21.87 -4.24 1.44
C VAL A 83 21.57 -4.60 0.01
N GLU A 84 20.70 -3.86 -0.66
CA GLU A 84 20.51 -3.95 -2.10
C GLU A 84 20.70 -2.58 -2.75
N GLN A 85 21.51 -2.51 -3.79
CA GLN A 85 21.71 -1.28 -4.52
C GLN A 85 20.52 -1.00 -5.43
N MET A 86 20.00 0.22 -5.35
CA MET A 86 18.93 0.69 -6.23
C MET A 86 19.54 1.55 -7.33
N PHE A 87 19.27 1.18 -8.58
CA PHE A 87 19.63 1.97 -9.75
C PHE A 87 18.40 2.52 -10.41
N TYR A 88 18.43 3.80 -10.74
CA TYR A 88 17.37 4.44 -11.52
C TYR A 88 17.97 5.44 -12.50
N GLU A 89 17.22 5.73 -13.56
CA GLU A 89 17.55 6.75 -14.54
C GLU A 89 16.30 7.57 -14.87
N ASP A 90 16.47 8.88 -14.96
CA ASP A 90 15.41 9.83 -15.26
C ASP A 90 15.45 10.17 -16.75
N TYR A 91 14.33 9.96 -17.42
CA TYR A 91 14.13 10.28 -18.81
C TYR A 91 13.12 11.42 -18.99
N ASP A 92 13.48 12.44 -19.72
CA ASP A 92 12.54 13.46 -20.14
C ASP A 92 11.61 12.89 -21.22
N VAL A 93 10.33 12.81 -20.90
CA VAL A 93 9.28 12.43 -21.84
C VAL A 93 8.53 13.68 -22.32
N MET A 94 7.73 13.53 -23.39
CA MET A 94 6.96 14.63 -23.95
C MET A 94 6.19 15.43 -22.87
N ASP A 95 6.04 16.72 -23.07
CA ASP A 95 5.33 17.68 -22.21
C ASP A 95 6.03 18.07 -20.89
N GLY A 96 7.36 17.94 -20.81
CA GLY A 96 8.14 18.36 -19.65
C GLY A 96 7.90 17.49 -18.41
N LYS A 97 7.47 16.24 -18.62
CA LYS A 97 7.36 15.23 -17.58
C LYS A 97 8.64 14.40 -17.55
N THR A 98 9.08 14.03 -16.36
CA THR A 98 10.20 13.11 -16.17
C THR A 98 9.64 11.72 -15.82
N LEU A 99 10.09 10.72 -16.53
CA LEU A 99 9.82 9.32 -16.24
C LEU A 99 11.04 8.73 -15.55
N ARG A 100 10.87 8.24 -14.33
CA ARG A 100 11.92 7.53 -13.61
C ARG A 100 11.78 6.03 -13.85
N VAL A 101 12.85 5.43 -14.37
CA VAL A 101 12.94 4.00 -14.63
C VAL A 101 13.90 3.38 -13.62
N PHE A 102 13.43 2.38 -12.92
CA PHE A 102 14.21 1.65 -11.91
C PHE A 102 14.66 0.30 -12.47
N ALA A 103 15.86 -0.10 -12.09
CA ALA A 103 16.26 -1.49 -12.25
C ALA A 103 15.43 -2.40 -11.33
N ASN A 104 15.10 -3.59 -11.82
CA ASN A 104 14.30 -4.54 -11.05
C ASN A 104 15.09 -5.05 -9.83
N ARG A 105 14.49 -4.94 -8.63
CA ARG A 105 15.07 -5.42 -7.37
C ARG A 105 14.59 -6.84 -7.07
N LYS A 106 15.36 -7.57 -6.27
CA LYS A 106 15.11 -8.99 -5.98
C LYS A 106 14.91 -9.30 -4.52
N ASN A 107 15.47 -8.48 -3.63
CA ASN A 107 15.53 -8.78 -2.21
C ASN A 107 14.83 -7.74 -1.36
N ILE A 108 14.87 -6.45 -1.75
CA ILE A 108 14.33 -5.33 -0.97
C ILE A 108 13.40 -4.51 -1.86
N ASP A 109 12.30 -4.01 -1.30
CA ASP A 109 11.25 -3.21 -1.96
C ASP A 109 10.76 -3.83 -3.27
N LEU A 110 10.22 -5.00 -3.14
CA LEU A 110 9.72 -5.74 -4.29
C LEU A 110 8.51 -5.05 -4.91
N VAL A 111 8.43 -5.10 -6.22
CA VAL A 111 7.29 -4.56 -6.97
C VAL A 111 6.12 -5.54 -6.86
N GLU A 112 5.00 -5.06 -6.34
CA GLU A 112 3.74 -5.81 -6.39
C GLU A 112 3.11 -5.63 -7.77
N CYS A 113 2.91 -6.74 -8.49
CA CYS A 113 2.32 -6.75 -9.82
C CYS A 113 0.81 -6.98 -9.71
N ASP A 114 0.01 -5.95 -9.98
CA ASP A 114 -1.46 -6.02 -9.98
C ASP A 114 -1.97 -6.81 -11.20
N GLU A 115 -1.33 -6.63 -12.35
CA GLU A 115 -1.70 -7.27 -13.61
C GLU A 115 -0.44 -7.71 -14.37
N GLY A 116 -0.49 -8.88 -15.01
CA GLY A 116 0.62 -9.40 -15.81
C GLY A 116 1.71 -10.03 -14.96
N ARG A 117 2.97 -9.72 -15.27
CA ARG A 117 4.18 -10.22 -14.59
C ARG A 117 5.31 -9.20 -14.57
N LEU A 118 6.29 -9.42 -13.73
CA LEU A 118 7.53 -8.63 -13.73
C LEU A 118 8.30 -8.79 -15.04
N ALA A 119 9.09 -7.77 -15.37
CA ALA A 119 10.01 -7.80 -16.49
C ALA A 119 11.11 -8.85 -16.25
N GLU A 120 11.37 -9.69 -17.25
CA GLU A 120 12.40 -10.73 -17.23
C GLU A 120 13.49 -10.49 -18.27
N ASN A 121 13.19 -9.67 -19.29
CA ASN A 121 14.10 -9.36 -20.39
C ASN A 121 14.36 -7.85 -20.46
N ASP A 122 15.45 -7.47 -21.12
CA ASP A 122 15.90 -6.08 -21.21
C ASP A 122 14.96 -5.17 -22.05
N ASP A 123 14.09 -5.75 -22.87
CA ASP A 123 13.08 -5.08 -23.67
C ASP A 123 11.68 -5.07 -23.02
N GLU A 124 11.58 -5.51 -21.78
CA GLU A 124 10.34 -5.56 -21.02
C GLU A 124 10.32 -4.53 -19.89
N ILE A 125 9.11 -4.03 -19.57
CA ILE A 125 8.93 -3.07 -18.49
C ILE A 125 7.62 -3.33 -17.73
N VAL A 126 7.63 -3.06 -16.43
CA VAL A 126 6.44 -2.93 -15.61
C VAL A 126 6.16 -1.45 -15.43
N VAL A 127 4.92 -1.04 -15.65
CA VAL A 127 4.50 0.34 -15.48
C VAL A 127 3.72 0.52 -14.18
N GLU A 128 3.90 1.67 -13.56
CA GLU A 128 3.16 2.03 -12.35
C GLU A 128 1.67 2.22 -12.70
N LYS A 129 0.80 1.76 -11.81
CA LYS A 129 -0.65 1.76 -11.99
C LYS A 129 -1.23 3.12 -12.38
N ARG A 130 -0.77 4.19 -11.73
CA ARG A 130 -1.21 5.55 -12.07
C ARG A 130 -0.73 6.00 -13.45
N PHE A 131 0.50 5.62 -13.82
CA PHE A 131 1.02 5.88 -15.17
C PHE A 131 0.16 5.18 -16.23
N SER A 132 -0.16 3.88 -16.03
CA SER A 132 -1.06 3.12 -16.88
C SER A 132 -2.42 3.80 -17.06
N GLN A 133 -3.06 4.20 -15.96
CA GLN A 133 -4.38 4.85 -15.99
C GLN A 133 -4.38 6.22 -16.70
N VAL A 134 -3.35 7.03 -16.46
CA VAL A 134 -3.27 8.40 -17.03
C VAL A 134 -2.92 8.37 -18.51
N ASN A 135 -2.11 7.42 -18.95
CA ASN A 135 -1.63 7.32 -20.32
C ASN A 135 -2.34 6.23 -21.14
N GLU A 136 -3.37 5.58 -20.56
CA GLU A 136 -4.16 4.51 -21.20
C GLU A 136 -3.29 3.34 -21.71
N VAL A 137 -2.23 2.99 -20.94
CA VAL A 137 -1.29 1.92 -21.28
C VAL A 137 -1.74 0.62 -20.60
N SER A 138 -1.76 -0.47 -21.35
CA SER A 138 -2.19 -1.80 -20.89
C SER A 138 -1.07 -2.83 -21.02
N VAL A 139 -1.20 -3.96 -20.32
CA VAL A 139 -0.29 -5.10 -20.48
C VAL A 139 -0.33 -5.60 -21.93
N GLY A 140 0.84 -5.74 -22.55
CA GLY A 140 1.01 -6.12 -23.94
C GLY A 140 1.28 -4.95 -24.88
N ASP A 141 1.06 -3.72 -24.46
CA ASP A 141 1.39 -2.53 -25.23
C ASP A 141 2.92 -2.33 -25.31
N THR A 142 3.34 -1.49 -26.25
CA THR A 142 4.74 -1.06 -26.37
C THR A 142 4.84 0.41 -26.08
N ILE A 143 5.76 0.79 -25.20
CA ILE A 143 6.06 2.19 -24.89
C ILE A 143 7.50 2.51 -25.34
N GLN A 144 7.71 3.74 -25.80
CA GLN A 144 9.02 4.20 -26.22
C GLN A 144 9.66 5.08 -25.14
N ILE A 145 10.84 4.71 -24.68
CA ILE A 145 11.64 5.45 -23.70
C ILE A 145 13.02 5.67 -24.28
N ALA A 146 13.47 6.91 -24.37
CA ALA A 146 14.79 7.29 -24.91
C ALA A 146 15.11 6.69 -26.30
N GLY A 147 14.09 6.48 -27.13
CA GLY A 147 14.23 5.93 -28.48
C GLY A 147 14.24 4.41 -28.54
N ASN A 148 14.15 3.71 -27.41
CA ASN A 148 14.02 2.25 -27.33
C ASN A 148 12.57 1.85 -27.05
N ASP A 149 12.13 0.77 -27.69
CA ASP A 149 10.79 0.23 -27.51
C ASP A 149 10.81 -0.83 -26.39
N PHE A 150 9.91 -0.66 -25.42
CA PHE A 150 9.76 -1.59 -24.30
C PHE A 150 8.35 -2.18 -24.32
N LYS A 151 8.25 -3.48 -24.18
CA LYS A 151 6.99 -4.19 -24.04
C LYS A 151 6.51 -4.14 -22.59
N VAL A 152 5.30 -3.67 -22.37
CA VAL A 152 4.66 -3.66 -21.04
C VAL A 152 4.22 -5.08 -20.68
N THR A 153 4.88 -5.68 -19.71
CA THR A 153 4.58 -7.03 -19.23
C THR A 153 3.75 -7.07 -17.99
N GLY A 154 3.72 -5.97 -17.24
CA GLY A 154 2.91 -5.86 -16.04
C GLY A 154 2.55 -4.42 -15.70
N ILE A 155 1.52 -4.32 -14.87
CA ILE A 155 1.10 -3.09 -14.19
C ILE A 155 1.22 -3.38 -12.71
N GLY A 156 1.95 -2.54 -11.99
CA GLY A 156 2.23 -2.78 -10.60
C GLY A 156 2.27 -1.51 -9.76
N THR A 157 2.39 -1.71 -8.47
CA THR A 157 2.60 -0.65 -7.50
C THR A 157 4.02 -0.77 -6.96
N LEU A 158 4.76 0.32 -7.00
CA LEU A 158 6.07 0.39 -6.38
C LEU A 158 5.86 0.64 -4.88
N SER A 159 6.38 -0.23 -4.05
CA SER A 159 6.23 -0.16 -2.57
C SER A 159 7.11 0.93 -1.94
N LEU A 160 7.56 1.92 -2.69
CA LEU A 160 8.37 3.01 -2.16
C LEU A 160 7.49 4.01 -1.43
N ILE A 161 7.61 4.06 -0.12
CA ILE A 161 7.09 5.18 0.68
C ILE A 161 8.11 6.33 0.58
N HIS A 162 8.03 7.09 -0.50
CA HIS A 162 8.68 8.39 -0.57
C HIS A 162 7.65 9.46 -0.25
N ILE A 163 7.77 9.99 0.94
CA ILE A 163 7.11 11.24 1.33
C ILE A 163 8.03 12.41 0.95
#